data_f840a9a3564f466117fa2c4881e2b335
#
_entry.id   f840a9a3564f466117fa2c4881e2b335
#
_cell.length_a   1.000
_cell.length_b   1.000
_cell.length_c   1.000
_cell.angle_alpha   90.00
_cell.angle_beta   90.00
_cell.angle_gamma   90.00
#
_symmetry.space_group_name_H-M   'P 1'
#
loop_
_entity.id
_entity.type
_entity.pdbx_description
1 polymer ?
#
loop_
_entity_poly.entity_id
_entity_poly.type
_entity_poly.pdbx_seq_one_letter_code
_entity_poly.pdbx_strand_id
1 'polypeptide(L)'
;MSERLIPQRVVSLQPSITVTLRDLGLLDRLAACTKYCLDVCPELKNTQITIVEDSWSATVEQVLSVAPDLVLASVPYRMESLAEIMKAGVPCLCLSPKSLADVYADILHIARIVGSAMAGGTELLAFRLVDLMRCEVAQVRAKTLSIPRPIVYCEEWGKPLILSQLWVAELVDAAGGRFLGTPGKQTTEQEVAAADPEVVIAAWCGAGDRVPLEKIIARRGWEGTQAARKGQVYCINDEFLNTPASTLIDGLRALASAIHPEVFSYSKGLRRIEAVAQAPSPVRNYDLI
;
A
#
# COMPACT_ATOMS: atom_id res chain seq x y z
N MET A 1 10.62 -27.85 -28.84
CA MET A 1 10.06 -26.95 -27.80
C MET A 1 10.42 -25.54 -28.25
N SER A 2 9.42 -24.71 -28.58
CA SER A 2 9.68 -23.30 -28.94
C SER A 2 10.34 -22.64 -27.72
N GLU A 3 11.51 -22.01 -27.90
CA GLU A 3 12.12 -21.17 -26.89
C GLU A 3 11.09 -20.08 -26.54
N ARG A 4 10.63 -20.07 -25.31
CA ARG A 4 9.75 -19.02 -24.80
C ARG A 4 10.53 -17.71 -24.86
N LEU A 5 10.14 -16.80 -25.73
CA LEU A 5 10.74 -15.48 -25.78
C LEU A 5 10.45 -14.78 -24.44
N ILE A 6 11.51 -14.62 -23.66
CA ILE A 6 11.45 -13.96 -22.36
C ILE A 6 11.54 -12.45 -22.60
N PRO A 7 10.62 -11.64 -22.07
CA PRO A 7 10.67 -10.18 -22.22
C PRO A 7 12.00 -9.60 -21.72
N GLN A 8 12.59 -8.71 -22.52
CA GLN A 8 13.87 -8.07 -22.23
C GLN A 8 13.74 -6.55 -22.04
N ARG A 9 12.63 -5.97 -22.48
CA ARG A 9 12.36 -4.53 -22.44
C ARG A 9 10.98 -4.28 -21.86
N VAL A 10 10.91 -4.37 -20.54
CA VAL A 10 9.66 -4.26 -19.79
C VAL A 10 9.39 -2.80 -19.43
N VAL A 11 8.16 -2.33 -19.62
CA VAL A 11 7.66 -1.08 -19.06
C VAL A 11 6.79 -1.37 -17.86
N SER A 12 7.12 -0.78 -16.71
CA SER A 12 6.32 -0.86 -15.48
C SER A 12 5.53 0.42 -15.27
N LEU A 13 4.21 0.33 -15.30
CA LEU A 13 3.31 1.47 -15.13
C LEU A 13 2.80 1.64 -13.70
N GLN A 14 3.31 0.82 -12.74
CA GLN A 14 2.91 0.92 -11.33
C GLN A 14 4.04 0.54 -10.35
N PRO A 15 4.13 1.22 -9.19
CA PRO A 15 5.13 0.92 -8.16
C PRO A 15 5.16 -0.53 -7.71
N SER A 16 4.01 -1.17 -7.52
CA SER A 16 3.91 -2.58 -7.07
C SER A 16 4.60 -3.55 -8.03
N ILE A 17 4.53 -3.29 -9.31
CA ILE A 17 5.18 -4.08 -10.35
C ILE A 17 6.70 -3.89 -10.27
N THR A 18 7.16 -2.64 -10.13
CA THR A 18 8.59 -2.31 -10.03
C THR A 18 9.21 -2.93 -8.78
N VAL A 19 8.51 -2.89 -7.64
CA VAL A 19 8.91 -3.58 -6.40
C VAL A 19 9.04 -5.09 -6.65
N THR A 20 8.05 -5.69 -7.29
CA THR A 20 8.08 -7.13 -7.60
C THR A 20 9.25 -7.48 -8.52
N LEU A 21 9.52 -6.69 -9.57
CA LEU A 21 10.69 -6.90 -10.45
C LEU A 21 12.01 -6.78 -9.68
N ARG A 22 12.11 -5.80 -8.77
CA ARG A 22 13.29 -5.65 -7.89
C ARG A 22 13.52 -6.90 -7.03
N ASP A 23 12.47 -7.34 -6.35
CA ASP A 23 12.56 -8.46 -5.41
C ASP A 23 12.86 -9.81 -6.10
N LEU A 24 12.50 -9.88 -7.39
CA LEU A 24 12.83 -11.02 -8.24
C LEU A 24 14.19 -10.91 -8.97
N GLY A 25 14.91 -9.79 -8.75
CA GLY A 25 16.21 -9.56 -9.41
C GLY A 25 16.10 -9.28 -10.91
N LEU A 26 14.99 -8.65 -11.36
CA LEU A 26 14.67 -8.42 -12.78
C LEU A 26 14.70 -6.93 -13.17
N LEU A 27 15.31 -6.06 -12.38
CA LEU A 27 15.41 -4.63 -12.72
C LEU A 27 16.23 -4.37 -14.00
N ASP A 28 17.13 -5.26 -14.36
CA ASP A 28 17.89 -5.21 -15.62
C ASP A 28 17.00 -5.31 -16.87
N ARG A 29 15.78 -5.85 -16.73
CA ARG A 29 14.77 -5.94 -17.78
C ARG A 29 13.94 -4.66 -17.91
N LEU A 30 14.01 -3.75 -16.95
CA LEU A 30 13.17 -2.56 -16.90
C LEU A 30 13.69 -1.49 -17.87
N ALA A 31 12.92 -1.23 -18.94
CA ALA A 31 13.23 -0.19 -19.94
C ALA A 31 12.66 1.17 -19.54
N ALA A 32 11.50 1.20 -18.89
CA ALA A 32 10.88 2.42 -18.36
C ALA A 32 9.99 2.12 -17.14
N CYS A 33 9.85 3.13 -16.30
CA CYS A 33 8.94 3.08 -15.15
C CYS A 33 8.33 4.46 -14.88
N THR A 34 7.40 4.54 -13.93
CA THR A 34 6.80 5.82 -13.53
C THR A 34 7.68 6.55 -12.51
N LYS A 35 7.46 7.86 -12.35
CA LYS A 35 8.13 8.64 -11.30
C LYS A 35 7.88 8.07 -9.89
N TYR A 36 6.70 7.51 -9.63
CA TYR A 36 6.34 6.90 -8.34
C TYR A 36 7.13 5.62 -8.06
N CYS A 37 7.62 4.94 -9.09
CA CYS A 37 8.51 3.78 -8.93
C CYS A 37 9.85 4.17 -8.29
N LEU A 38 10.30 5.42 -8.47
CA LEU A 38 11.54 5.92 -7.87
C LEU A 38 11.44 6.13 -6.36
N ASP A 39 10.24 6.24 -5.81
CA ASP A 39 10.03 6.38 -4.37
C ASP A 39 10.16 5.01 -3.68
N VAL A 40 9.62 3.96 -4.29
CA VAL A 40 9.65 2.58 -3.78
C VAL A 40 10.92 1.79 -4.16
N CYS A 41 11.64 2.23 -5.21
CA CYS A 41 12.90 1.64 -5.69
C CYS A 41 13.93 2.76 -5.91
N PRO A 42 14.48 3.36 -4.83
CA PRO A 42 15.39 4.50 -4.92
C PRO A 42 16.67 4.25 -5.73
N GLU A 43 17.10 2.98 -5.86
CA GLU A 43 18.23 2.54 -6.67
C GLU A 43 18.09 2.92 -8.14
N LEU A 44 16.86 3.05 -8.65
CA LEU A 44 16.59 3.46 -10.02
C LEU A 44 16.93 4.95 -10.27
N LYS A 45 17.01 5.80 -9.25
CA LYS A 45 17.37 7.22 -9.36
C LYS A 45 18.78 7.41 -9.92
N ASN A 46 19.65 6.43 -9.73
CA ASN A 46 21.04 6.46 -10.19
C ASN A 46 21.23 5.76 -11.54
N THR A 47 20.15 5.38 -12.21
CA THR A 47 20.17 4.73 -13.52
C THR A 47 19.65 5.69 -14.61
N GLN A 48 19.89 5.34 -15.88
CA GLN A 48 19.33 6.07 -17.02
C GLN A 48 17.96 5.52 -17.43
N ILE A 49 17.14 5.12 -16.43
CA ILE A 49 15.79 4.61 -16.69
C ILE A 49 14.91 5.71 -17.30
N THR A 50 14.16 5.38 -18.33
CA THR A 50 13.18 6.29 -18.90
C THR A 50 11.97 6.42 -17.99
N ILE A 51 11.55 7.65 -17.70
CA ILE A 51 10.35 7.92 -16.91
C ILE A 51 9.16 8.15 -17.83
N VAL A 52 8.10 7.37 -17.61
CA VAL A 52 6.81 7.49 -18.29
C VAL A 52 5.73 7.83 -17.29
N GLU A 53 4.55 8.21 -17.77
CA GLU A 53 3.38 8.38 -16.91
C GLU A 53 2.86 7.01 -16.41
N ASP A 54 1.95 7.06 -15.43
CA ASP A 54 1.39 5.85 -14.79
C ASP A 54 0.27 5.20 -15.61
N SER A 55 -0.29 4.09 -15.12
CA SER A 55 -1.37 3.33 -15.77
C SER A 55 -2.64 4.16 -16.04
N TRP A 56 -2.79 5.33 -15.41
CA TRP A 56 -3.92 6.22 -15.61
C TRP A 56 -3.71 7.21 -16.74
N SER A 57 -2.49 7.72 -16.90
CA SER A 57 -2.17 8.86 -17.77
C SER A 57 -1.15 8.55 -18.87
N ALA A 58 -0.52 7.36 -18.88
CA ALA A 58 0.45 6.97 -19.90
C ALA A 58 -0.14 7.05 -21.31
N THR A 59 0.64 7.63 -22.23
CA THR A 59 0.31 7.65 -23.66
C THR A 59 1.08 6.57 -24.41
N VAL A 60 0.55 6.17 -25.56
CA VAL A 60 1.16 5.14 -26.40
C VAL A 60 2.55 5.59 -26.89
N GLU A 61 2.74 6.87 -27.21
CA GLU A 61 4.01 7.43 -27.69
C GLU A 61 5.09 7.31 -26.61
N GLN A 62 4.77 7.64 -25.36
CA GLN A 62 5.70 7.51 -24.23
C GLN A 62 6.15 6.06 -24.06
N VAL A 63 5.21 5.12 -24.10
CA VAL A 63 5.50 3.70 -23.94
C VAL A 63 6.33 3.18 -25.11
N LEU A 64 5.97 3.51 -26.36
CA LEU A 64 6.68 3.06 -27.57
C LEU A 64 8.07 3.67 -27.71
N SER A 65 8.35 4.82 -27.09
CA SER A 65 9.65 5.48 -27.15
C SER A 65 10.81 4.59 -26.68
N VAL A 66 10.52 3.61 -25.82
CA VAL A 66 11.52 2.65 -25.32
C VAL A 66 11.46 1.30 -26.03
N ALA A 67 10.68 1.15 -27.11
CA ALA A 67 10.51 -0.08 -27.88
C ALA A 67 10.30 -1.32 -26.96
N PRO A 68 9.25 -1.36 -26.14
CA PRO A 68 9.02 -2.45 -25.18
C PRO A 68 8.56 -3.72 -25.87
N ASP A 69 8.90 -4.85 -25.29
CA ASP A 69 8.36 -6.16 -25.65
C ASP A 69 7.27 -6.65 -24.67
N LEU A 70 7.11 -5.94 -23.53
CA LEU A 70 6.04 -6.16 -22.56
C LEU A 70 5.74 -4.89 -21.76
N VAL A 71 4.45 -4.58 -21.60
CA VAL A 71 3.95 -3.58 -20.66
C VAL A 71 3.25 -4.27 -19.49
N LEU A 72 3.64 -3.89 -18.29
CA LEU A 72 3.01 -4.33 -17.04
C LEU A 72 2.23 -3.16 -16.42
N ALA A 73 0.93 -3.35 -16.20
CA ALA A 73 0.04 -2.38 -15.57
C ALA A 73 -0.68 -3.01 -14.38
N SER A 74 -1.00 -2.19 -13.38
CA SER A 74 -1.84 -2.59 -12.25
C SER A 74 -2.79 -1.47 -11.87
N VAL A 75 -3.80 -1.77 -11.08
CA VAL A 75 -4.79 -0.79 -10.59
C VAL A 75 -4.13 0.32 -9.73
N PRO A 76 -4.64 1.57 -9.79
CA PRO A 76 -5.70 2.01 -10.71
C PRO A 76 -5.16 2.23 -12.14
N TYR A 77 -5.98 1.94 -13.14
CA TYR A 77 -5.65 2.23 -14.55
C TYR A 77 -6.88 2.74 -15.31
N ARG A 78 -6.62 3.51 -16.37
CA ARG A 78 -7.63 3.94 -17.31
C ARG A 78 -7.65 3.01 -18.51
N MET A 79 -8.81 2.39 -18.78
CA MET A 79 -8.96 1.39 -19.83
C MET A 79 -8.59 1.92 -21.22
N GLU A 80 -8.91 3.20 -21.50
CA GLU A 80 -8.61 3.83 -22.78
C GLU A 80 -7.10 3.89 -23.04
N SER A 81 -6.30 4.27 -22.04
CA SER A 81 -4.82 4.31 -22.15
C SER A 81 -4.25 2.94 -22.46
N LEU A 82 -4.71 1.90 -21.76
CA LEU A 82 -4.26 0.53 -22.00
C LEU A 82 -4.71 0.01 -23.38
N ALA A 83 -5.95 0.34 -23.80
CA ALA A 83 -6.47 -0.07 -25.10
C ALA A 83 -5.64 0.51 -26.27
N GLU A 84 -5.18 1.75 -26.15
CA GLU A 84 -4.32 2.38 -27.16
C GLU A 84 -2.94 1.70 -27.25
N ILE A 85 -2.33 1.39 -26.10
CA ILE A 85 -1.06 0.64 -26.05
C ILE A 85 -1.22 -0.74 -26.69
N MET A 86 -2.33 -1.45 -26.40
CA MET A 86 -2.62 -2.75 -27.01
C MET A 86 -2.87 -2.66 -28.51
N LYS A 87 -3.58 -1.62 -29.00
CA LYS A 87 -3.78 -1.38 -30.43
C LYS A 87 -2.48 -1.13 -31.20
N ALA A 88 -1.46 -0.58 -30.52
CA ALA A 88 -0.13 -0.40 -31.08
C ALA A 88 0.66 -1.73 -31.18
N GLY A 89 0.08 -2.85 -30.78
CA GLY A 89 0.68 -4.19 -30.92
C GLY A 89 1.62 -4.59 -29.78
N VAL A 90 1.70 -3.82 -28.70
CA VAL A 90 2.55 -4.16 -27.54
C VAL A 90 1.82 -5.15 -26.63
N PRO A 91 2.43 -6.29 -26.27
CA PRO A 91 1.88 -7.19 -25.27
C PRO A 91 1.71 -6.52 -23.92
N CYS A 92 0.56 -6.72 -23.26
CA CYS A 92 0.26 -6.15 -21.96
C CYS A 92 -0.17 -7.22 -20.97
N LEU A 93 0.35 -7.15 -19.74
CA LEU A 93 -0.20 -7.85 -18.58
C LEU A 93 -0.82 -6.80 -17.65
N CYS A 94 -2.15 -6.85 -17.50
CA CYS A 94 -2.90 -5.94 -16.65
C CYS A 94 -3.35 -6.69 -15.39
N LEU A 95 -2.87 -6.25 -14.24
CA LEU A 95 -3.13 -6.85 -12.92
C LEU A 95 -4.22 -6.05 -12.20
N SER A 96 -5.02 -6.74 -11.40
CA SER A 96 -6.10 -6.09 -10.63
C SER A 96 -6.28 -6.78 -9.28
N PRO A 97 -5.24 -6.76 -8.41
CA PRO A 97 -5.34 -7.39 -7.10
C PRO A 97 -6.42 -6.69 -6.26
N LYS A 98 -7.13 -7.48 -5.47
CA LYS A 98 -8.10 -7.01 -4.47
C LYS A 98 -7.71 -7.47 -3.08
N SER A 99 -7.32 -8.73 -2.94
CA SER A 99 -6.95 -9.40 -1.70
C SER A 99 -5.44 -9.67 -1.62
N LEU A 100 -4.95 -10.08 -0.45
CA LEU A 100 -3.57 -10.58 -0.31
C LEU A 100 -3.31 -11.81 -1.18
N ALA A 101 -4.32 -12.66 -1.38
CA ALA A 101 -4.20 -13.81 -2.26
C ALA A 101 -3.93 -13.40 -3.71
N ASP A 102 -4.59 -12.33 -4.18
CA ASP A 102 -4.35 -11.79 -5.52
C ASP A 102 -2.94 -11.19 -5.63
N VAL A 103 -2.47 -10.47 -4.59
CA VAL A 103 -1.09 -9.94 -4.54
C VAL A 103 -0.06 -11.07 -4.66
N TYR A 104 -0.26 -12.18 -3.96
CA TYR A 104 0.60 -13.35 -4.06
C TYR A 104 0.58 -13.97 -5.46
N ALA A 105 -0.62 -14.06 -6.06
CA ALA A 105 -0.77 -14.55 -7.44
C ALA A 105 -0.07 -13.64 -8.46
N ASP A 106 -0.16 -12.33 -8.30
CA ASP A 106 0.46 -11.35 -9.19
C ASP A 106 1.99 -11.43 -9.16
N ILE A 107 2.60 -11.63 -7.98
CA ILE A 107 4.04 -11.88 -7.85
C ILE A 107 4.46 -13.13 -8.67
N LEU A 108 3.67 -14.20 -8.55
CA LEU A 108 3.93 -15.45 -9.29
C LEU A 108 3.69 -15.28 -10.81
N HIS A 109 2.68 -14.52 -11.22
CA HIS A 109 2.40 -14.22 -12.63
C HIS A 109 3.55 -13.43 -13.27
N ILE A 110 4.02 -12.38 -12.61
CA ILE A 110 5.17 -11.58 -13.08
C ILE A 110 6.41 -12.48 -13.22
N ALA A 111 6.71 -13.31 -12.21
CA ALA A 111 7.84 -14.22 -12.25
C ALA A 111 7.80 -15.20 -13.43
N ARG A 112 6.61 -15.73 -13.75
CA ARG A 112 6.41 -16.66 -14.86
C ARG A 112 6.54 -16.02 -16.23
N ILE A 113 6.13 -14.76 -16.36
CA ILE A 113 6.11 -14.06 -17.64
C ILE A 113 7.46 -13.40 -17.92
N VAL A 114 8.04 -12.72 -16.94
CA VAL A 114 9.28 -11.95 -17.11
C VAL A 114 10.52 -12.78 -16.77
N GLY A 115 10.37 -13.78 -15.92
CA GLY A 115 11.49 -14.57 -15.41
C GLY A 115 12.05 -15.61 -16.37
N SER A 116 13.26 -16.06 -16.07
CA SER A 116 13.91 -17.14 -16.79
C SER A 116 13.41 -18.51 -16.34
N ALA A 117 13.19 -19.42 -17.30
CA ALA A 117 12.85 -20.82 -17.04
C ALA A 117 14.05 -21.70 -16.61
N MET A 118 15.25 -21.11 -16.42
CA MET A 118 16.44 -21.87 -16.02
C MET A 118 16.27 -22.44 -14.60
N ALA A 119 16.79 -23.63 -14.37
CA ALA A 119 16.65 -24.40 -13.12
C ALA A 119 17.00 -23.57 -11.86
N GLY A 120 16.06 -23.45 -10.93
CA GLY A 120 16.18 -22.64 -9.74
C GLY A 120 15.87 -21.15 -9.92
N GLY A 121 15.30 -20.77 -11.08
CA GLY A 121 15.12 -19.40 -11.53
C GLY A 121 14.09 -18.57 -10.74
N THR A 122 13.61 -17.52 -11.41
CA THR A 122 12.75 -16.48 -10.88
C THR A 122 11.46 -16.99 -10.21
N GLU A 123 10.88 -18.10 -10.72
CA GLU A 123 9.69 -18.69 -10.09
C GLU A 123 9.97 -19.20 -8.67
N LEU A 124 11.13 -19.82 -8.42
CA LEU A 124 11.48 -20.28 -7.08
C LEU A 124 11.67 -19.09 -6.12
N LEU A 125 12.28 -18.00 -6.59
CA LEU A 125 12.39 -16.76 -5.80
C LEU A 125 11.01 -16.20 -5.47
N ALA A 126 10.08 -16.17 -6.44
CA ALA A 126 8.71 -15.72 -6.23
C ALA A 126 7.96 -16.60 -5.21
N PHE A 127 8.08 -17.93 -5.30
CA PHE A 127 7.49 -18.82 -4.30
C PHE A 127 8.05 -18.55 -2.90
N ARG A 128 9.37 -18.39 -2.76
CA ARG A 128 9.99 -18.07 -1.48
C ARG A 128 9.54 -16.73 -0.93
N LEU A 129 9.42 -15.71 -1.79
CA LEU A 129 8.92 -14.39 -1.40
C LEU A 129 7.49 -14.47 -0.89
N VAL A 130 6.61 -15.15 -1.61
CA VAL A 130 5.21 -15.36 -1.20
C VAL A 130 5.13 -16.14 0.11
N ASP A 131 5.94 -17.19 0.29
CA ASP A 131 5.97 -17.95 1.53
C ASP A 131 6.46 -17.12 2.72
N LEU A 132 7.49 -16.28 2.52
CA LEU A 132 7.94 -15.33 3.55
C LEU A 132 6.82 -14.37 3.93
N MET A 133 6.09 -13.79 2.94
CA MET A 133 4.96 -12.91 3.22
C MET A 133 3.86 -13.62 4.01
N ARG A 134 3.50 -14.84 3.63
CA ARG A 134 2.49 -15.65 4.36
C ARG A 134 2.94 -15.99 5.77
N CYS A 135 4.21 -16.34 5.96
CA CYS A 135 4.76 -16.62 7.28
C CYS A 135 4.70 -15.39 8.20
N GLU A 136 5.06 -14.21 7.70
CA GLU A 136 4.96 -12.96 8.49
C GLU A 136 3.51 -12.68 8.90
N VAL A 137 2.56 -12.80 7.97
CA VAL A 137 1.12 -12.64 8.27
C VAL A 137 0.67 -13.64 9.35
N ALA A 138 1.07 -14.90 9.23
CA ALA A 138 0.73 -15.94 10.20
C ALA A 138 1.35 -15.68 11.58
N GLN A 139 2.61 -15.23 11.64
CA GLN A 139 3.30 -14.91 12.89
C GLN A 139 2.65 -13.73 13.63
N VAL A 140 2.30 -12.65 12.91
CA VAL A 140 1.60 -11.51 13.51
C VAL A 140 0.23 -11.95 14.03
N ARG A 141 -0.54 -12.67 13.22
CA ARG A 141 -1.85 -13.22 13.62
C ARG A 141 -1.76 -14.09 14.86
N ALA A 142 -0.77 -14.96 14.97
CA ALA A 142 -0.59 -15.83 16.13
C ALA A 142 -0.36 -15.03 17.42
N LYS A 143 0.37 -13.91 17.37
CA LYS A 143 0.61 -13.04 18.52
C LYS A 143 -0.65 -12.27 18.96
N THR A 144 -1.62 -12.08 18.08
CA THR A 144 -2.84 -11.27 18.35
C THR A 144 -4.09 -12.11 18.65
N LEU A 145 -4.01 -13.45 18.56
CA LEU A 145 -5.17 -14.34 18.71
C LEU A 145 -5.94 -14.19 20.03
N SER A 146 -5.25 -13.88 21.12
CA SER A 146 -5.82 -13.87 22.48
C SER A 146 -5.99 -12.47 23.08
N ILE A 147 -5.83 -11.42 22.26
CA ILE A 147 -5.95 -10.04 22.72
C ILE A 147 -7.20 -9.37 22.15
N PRO A 148 -7.74 -8.31 22.80
CA PRO A 148 -8.90 -7.58 22.29
C PRO A 148 -8.67 -7.03 20.90
N ARG A 149 -9.70 -6.99 20.06
CA ARG A 149 -9.64 -6.54 18.69
C ARG A 149 -10.28 -5.15 18.56
N PRO A 150 -9.50 -4.05 18.60
CA PRO A 150 -10.02 -2.71 18.49
C PRO A 150 -10.61 -2.43 17.10
N ILE A 151 -11.55 -1.47 17.03
CA ILE A 151 -12.06 -0.93 15.76
C ILE A 151 -11.00 -0.03 15.15
N VAL A 152 -10.61 -0.36 13.92
CA VAL A 152 -9.57 0.35 13.16
C VAL A 152 -10.18 1.01 11.95
N TYR A 153 -10.15 2.34 11.91
CA TYR A 153 -10.40 3.11 10.71
C TYR A 153 -9.08 3.27 9.95
N CYS A 154 -9.08 2.90 8.67
CA CYS A 154 -7.91 3.05 7.81
C CYS A 154 -8.32 3.65 6.46
N GLU A 155 -7.71 4.77 6.06
CA GLU A 155 -8.04 5.47 4.83
C GLU A 155 -6.82 5.65 3.91
N GLU A 156 -7.07 5.51 2.59
CA GLU A 156 -6.09 5.74 1.53
C GLU A 156 -6.25 7.09 0.83
N TRP A 157 -7.38 7.78 1.05
CA TRP A 157 -7.67 9.07 0.44
C TRP A 157 -8.58 9.93 1.32
N GLY A 158 -8.22 11.20 1.47
CA GLY A 158 -8.88 12.09 2.43
C GLY A 158 -10.01 12.96 1.87
N LYS A 159 -10.18 13.05 0.53
CA LYS A 159 -11.23 13.84 -0.12
C LYS A 159 -11.55 13.33 -1.54
N PRO A 160 -12.69 12.59 -1.75
CA PRO A 160 -13.60 12.08 -0.70
C PRO A 160 -12.87 11.11 0.24
N LEU A 161 -13.46 10.80 1.41
CA LEU A 161 -12.91 9.79 2.29
C LEU A 161 -13.07 8.43 1.63
N ILE A 162 -11.93 7.78 1.29
CA ILE A 162 -11.92 6.42 0.72
C ILE A 162 -11.19 5.51 1.71
N LEU A 163 -11.87 4.47 2.14
CA LEU A 163 -11.31 3.41 2.98
C LEU A 163 -10.26 2.62 2.22
N SER A 164 -9.21 2.19 2.92
CA SER A 164 -8.16 1.36 2.35
C SER A 164 -8.70 0.07 1.74
N GLN A 165 -7.95 -0.52 0.81
CA GLN A 165 -8.33 -1.67 0.02
C GLN A 165 -8.48 -2.95 0.86
N LEU A 166 -9.06 -4.00 0.26
CA LEU A 166 -9.32 -5.27 0.95
C LEU A 166 -8.03 -5.92 1.49
N TRP A 167 -6.92 -5.89 0.75
CA TRP A 167 -5.64 -6.42 1.27
C TRP A 167 -5.20 -5.71 2.55
N VAL A 168 -5.49 -4.40 2.72
CA VAL A 168 -5.21 -3.67 3.96
C VAL A 168 -6.15 -4.11 5.08
N ALA A 169 -7.43 -4.34 4.78
CA ALA A 169 -8.39 -4.87 5.76
C ALA A 169 -7.97 -6.27 6.24
N GLU A 170 -7.44 -7.12 5.35
CA GLU A 170 -6.89 -8.44 5.70
C GLU A 170 -5.62 -8.33 6.56
N LEU A 171 -4.77 -7.31 6.32
CA LEU A 171 -3.62 -7.02 7.18
C LEU A 171 -4.05 -6.49 8.55
N VAL A 172 -5.07 -5.63 8.63
CA VAL A 172 -5.67 -5.17 9.90
C VAL A 172 -6.22 -6.35 10.68
N ASP A 173 -6.92 -7.29 10.01
CA ASP A 173 -7.39 -8.52 10.63
C ASP A 173 -6.24 -9.38 11.20
N ALA A 174 -5.19 -9.57 10.40
CA ALA A 174 -4.00 -10.30 10.83
C ALA A 174 -3.26 -9.61 11.99
N ALA A 175 -3.26 -8.28 12.01
CA ALA A 175 -2.71 -7.46 13.10
C ALA A 175 -3.60 -7.42 14.35
N GLY A 176 -4.71 -8.19 14.38
CA GLY A 176 -5.61 -8.28 15.52
C GLY A 176 -6.58 -7.11 15.65
N GLY A 177 -6.79 -6.31 14.59
CA GLY A 177 -7.79 -5.27 14.54
C GLY A 177 -9.12 -5.74 13.92
N ARG A 178 -10.10 -4.87 13.94
CA ARG A 178 -11.38 -5.01 13.24
C ARG A 178 -11.54 -3.81 12.31
N PHE A 179 -11.41 -4.04 11.00
CA PHE A 179 -11.50 -2.98 9.99
C PHE A 179 -12.90 -2.35 9.99
N LEU A 180 -12.96 -1.02 9.99
CA LEU A 180 -14.19 -0.25 9.96
C LEU A 180 -14.68 -0.05 8.53
N GLY A 181 -15.93 -0.44 8.26
CA GLY A 181 -16.59 -0.19 6.97
C GLY A 181 -16.25 -1.22 5.88
N THR A 182 -16.54 -0.86 4.63
CA THR A 182 -16.30 -1.71 3.46
C THR A 182 -15.02 -1.27 2.74
N PRO A 183 -14.01 -2.13 2.60
CA PRO A 183 -12.74 -1.79 1.96
C PRO A 183 -12.92 -1.18 0.56
N GLY A 184 -12.15 -0.16 0.24
CA GLY A 184 -12.14 0.54 -1.05
C GLY A 184 -13.39 1.40 -1.33
N LYS A 185 -14.31 1.52 -0.37
CA LYS A 185 -15.52 2.34 -0.53
C LYS A 185 -15.38 3.70 0.14
N GLN A 186 -16.19 4.63 -0.34
CA GLN A 186 -16.33 5.94 0.30
C GLN A 186 -17.10 5.80 1.61
N THR A 187 -16.77 6.69 2.54
CA THR A 187 -17.47 6.89 3.81
C THR A 187 -17.59 8.39 4.09
N THR A 188 -18.24 8.75 5.20
CA THR A 188 -18.39 10.12 5.63
C THR A 188 -17.75 10.37 6.99
N GLU A 189 -17.42 11.63 7.27
CA GLU A 189 -16.85 12.03 8.56
C GLU A 189 -17.78 11.68 9.73
N GLN A 190 -19.10 11.79 9.50
CA GLN A 190 -20.15 11.47 10.47
C GLN A 190 -20.24 9.97 10.75
N GLU A 191 -20.18 9.14 9.71
CA GLU A 191 -20.20 7.67 9.87
C GLU A 191 -18.99 7.20 10.68
N VAL A 192 -17.80 7.74 10.41
CA VAL A 192 -16.58 7.41 11.15
C VAL A 192 -16.68 7.86 12.61
N ALA A 193 -17.15 9.09 12.85
CA ALA A 193 -17.34 9.61 14.22
C ALA A 193 -18.35 8.78 15.01
N ALA A 194 -19.47 8.39 14.37
CA ALA A 194 -20.52 7.57 15.00
C ALA A 194 -20.04 6.15 15.33
N ALA A 195 -19.12 5.61 14.53
CA ALA A 195 -18.52 4.29 14.78
C ALA A 195 -17.47 4.31 15.91
N ASP A 196 -17.03 5.49 16.33
CA ASP A 196 -16.09 5.75 17.44
C ASP A 196 -14.85 4.83 17.40
N PRO A 197 -14.01 4.87 16.34
CA PRO A 197 -12.87 3.98 16.19
C PRO A 197 -11.87 4.16 17.32
N GLU A 198 -11.24 3.04 17.72
CA GLU A 198 -10.20 3.01 18.74
C GLU A 198 -8.82 3.31 18.18
N VAL A 199 -8.63 3.08 16.86
CA VAL A 199 -7.40 3.39 16.13
C VAL A 199 -7.80 4.04 14.81
N VAL A 200 -7.11 5.16 14.46
CA VAL A 200 -7.25 5.85 13.18
C VAL A 200 -5.91 5.81 12.45
N ILE A 201 -5.94 5.36 11.21
CA ILE A 201 -4.76 5.26 10.34
C ILE A 201 -5.03 6.00 9.04
N ALA A 202 -4.13 6.91 8.69
CA ALA A 202 -4.12 7.61 7.41
C ALA A 202 -2.87 7.23 6.61
N ALA A 203 -3.08 6.66 5.42
CA ALA A 203 -2.03 6.29 4.48
C ALA A 203 -2.42 6.83 3.09
N TRP A 204 -2.35 8.17 2.93
CA TRP A 204 -2.83 8.80 1.72
C TRP A 204 -1.87 8.61 0.55
N CYS A 205 -2.39 8.12 -0.57
CA CYS A 205 -1.63 7.90 -1.78
C CYS A 205 -0.80 9.13 -2.17
N GLY A 206 0.52 8.96 -2.29
CA GLY A 206 1.48 10.00 -2.65
C GLY A 206 1.84 10.97 -1.52
N ALA A 207 1.31 10.79 -0.31
CA ALA A 207 1.63 11.66 0.83
C ALA A 207 2.87 11.21 1.63
N GLY A 208 3.30 9.96 1.49
CA GLY A 208 4.33 9.38 2.33
C GLY A 208 3.90 9.38 3.79
N ASP A 209 4.76 9.89 4.66
CA ASP A 209 4.50 10.05 6.09
C ASP A 209 4.00 11.47 6.49
N ARG A 210 3.65 12.31 5.50
CA ARG A 210 3.34 13.74 5.69
C ARG A 210 1.87 14.06 5.91
N VAL A 211 1.01 13.06 6.12
CA VAL A 211 -0.42 13.29 6.38
C VAL A 211 -0.60 14.17 7.63
N PRO A 212 -1.32 15.30 7.57
CA PRO A 212 -1.43 16.26 8.68
C PRO A 212 -2.47 15.80 9.70
N LEU A 213 -2.12 14.84 10.57
CA LEU A 213 -3.04 14.16 11.49
C LEU A 213 -3.83 15.11 12.39
N GLU A 214 -3.18 16.11 12.98
CA GLU A 214 -3.79 17.10 13.87
C GLU A 214 -4.88 17.90 13.14
N LYS A 215 -4.60 18.32 11.90
CA LYS A 215 -5.56 19.03 11.04
C LYS A 215 -6.73 18.18 10.64
N ILE A 216 -6.51 16.87 10.40
CA ILE A 216 -7.57 15.93 10.05
C ILE A 216 -8.54 15.80 11.21
N ILE A 217 -8.04 15.50 12.41
CA ILE A 217 -8.86 15.33 13.61
C ILE A 217 -9.70 16.60 13.88
N ALA A 218 -9.06 17.77 13.90
CA ALA A 218 -9.76 19.03 14.17
C ALA A 218 -10.80 19.39 13.09
N ARG A 219 -10.47 19.26 11.80
CA ARG A 219 -11.40 19.65 10.72
C ARG A 219 -12.59 18.73 10.58
N ARG A 220 -12.47 17.46 10.98
CA ARG A 220 -13.53 16.45 10.89
C ARG A 220 -14.35 16.34 12.18
N GLY A 221 -14.00 17.10 13.22
CA GLY A 221 -14.67 17.05 14.52
C GLY A 221 -14.50 15.69 15.22
N TRP A 222 -13.34 15.06 15.06
CA TRP A 222 -13.04 13.72 15.59
C TRP A 222 -12.34 13.73 16.95
N GLU A 223 -12.17 14.90 17.57
CA GLU A 223 -11.51 15.04 18.89
C GLU A 223 -12.21 14.21 19.98
N GLY A 224 -13.52 14.00 19.83
CA GLY A 224 -14.34 13.19 20.73
C GLY A 224 -14.19 11.67 20.54
N THR A 225 -13.55 11.18 19.47
CA THR A 225 -13.38 9.75 19.24
C THR A 225 -12.41 9.11 20.22
N GLN A 226 -12.56 7.81 20.47
CA GLN A 226 -11.64 7.05 21.33
C GLN A 226 -10.20 7.16 20.85
N ALA A 227 -9.98 7.03 19.53
CA ALA A 227 -8.67 7.14 18.92
C ALA A 227 -8.00 8.48 19.23
N ALA A 228 -8.71 9.60 19.05
CA ALA A 228 -8.16 10.94 19.31
C ALA A 228 -7.86 11.15 20.79
N ARG A 229 -8.79 10.79 21.68
CA ARG A 229 -8.61 10.94 23.14
C ARG A 229 -7.42 10.14 23.68
N LYS A 230 -7.15 8.95 23.11
CA LYS A 230 -6.04 8.08 23.51
C LYS A 230 -4.76 8.34 22.71
N GLY A 231 -4.79 9.28 21.73
CA GLY A 231 -3.68 9.55 20.83
C GLY A 231 -3.36 8.35 19.93
N GLN A 232 -4.34 7.48 19.63
CA GLN A 232 -4.19 6.31 18.75
C GLN A 232 -4.50 6.71 17.30
N VAL A 233 -3.89 7.78 16.84
CA VAL A 233 -4.02 8.31 15.48
C VAL A 233 -2.66 8.29 14.82
N TYR A 234 -2.58 7.64 13.66
CA TYR A 234 -1.31 7.35 13.01
C TYR A 234 -1.32 7.71 11.53
N CYS A 235 -0.15 8.07 11.03
CA CYS A 235 0.17 8.03 9.61
C CYS A 235 1.09 6.82 9.38
N ILE A 236 0.74 5.98 8.41
CA ILE A 236 1.64 4.95 7.87
C ILE A 236 2.07 5.43 6.49
N ASN A 237 3.37 5.29 6.17
CA ASN A 237 3.87 5.61 4.84
C ASN A 237 3.04 4.84 3.79
N ASP A 238 2.46 5.57 2.84
CA ASP A 238 1.50 5.00 1.89
C ASP A 238 2.09 3.89 1.02
N GLU A 239 3.39 3.92 0.72
CA GLU A 239 4.06 2.83 0.00
C GLU A 239 3.89 1.46 0.67
N PHE A 240 3.71 1.43 2.01
CA PHE A 240 3.55 0.19 2.77
C PHE A 240 2.14 -0.39 2.74
N LEU A 241 1.14 0.41 2.42
CA LEU A 241 -0.26 -0.04 2.37
C LEU A 241 -0.88 0.04 0.97
N ASN A 242 -0.40 0.98 0.13
CA ASN A 242 -1.01 1.24 -1.18
C ASN A 242 -0.15 0.71 -2.35
N THR A 243 0.94 0.01 -2.05
CA THR A 243 1.75 -0.70 -3.05
C THR A 243 1.58 -2.20 -2.84
N PRO A 244 0.64 -2.87 -3.55
CA PRO A 244 0.35 -4.29 -3.36
C PRO A 244 1.49 -5.18 -3.90
N ALA A 245 2.54 -5.31 -3.10
CA ALA A 245 3.75 -6.11 -3.30
C ALA A 245 4.33 -6.52 -1.95
N SER A 246 5.61 -6.89 -1.87
CA SER A 246 6.31 -7.27 -0.64
C SER A 246 6.33 -6.15 0.42
N THR A 247 6.22 -4.90 0.03
CA THR A 247 6.12 -3.72 0.92
C THR A 247 4.97 -3.83 1.93
N LEU A 248 3.92 -4.60 1.60
CA LEU A 248 2.80 -4.88 2.52
C LEU A 248 3.24 -5.54 3.83
N ILE A 249 4.42 -6.17 3.88
CA ILE A 249 4.94 -6.73 5.13
C ILE A 249 5.41 -5.64 6.09
N ASP A 250 6.01 -4.57 5.59
CA ASP A 250 6.31 -3.40 6.42
C ASP A 250 5.03 -2.70 6.86
N GLY A 251 4.01 -2.67 5.97
CA GLY A 251 2.65 -2.22 6.31
C GLY A 251 2.01 -3.05 7.43
N LEU A 252 2.10 -4.37 7.37
CA LEU A 252 1.61 -5.26 8.43
C LEU A 252 2.29 -4.97 9.78
N ARG A 253 3.60 -4.81 9.79
CA ARG A 253 4.37 -4.49 11.00
C ARG A 253 3.97 -3.13 11.58
N ALA A 254 3.78 -2.12 10.71
CA ALA A 254 3.32 -0.79 11.12
C ALA A 254 1.89 -0.84 11.67
N LEU A 255 0.98 -1.57 11.03
CA LEU A 255 -0.38 -1.80 11.51
C LEU A 255 -0.38 -2.51 12.88
N ALA A 256 0.40 -3.57 13.04
CA ALA A 256 0.50 -4.30 14.30
C ALA A 256 1.01 -3.40 15.45
N SER A 257 2.01 -2.56 15.17
CA SER A 257 2.55 -1.59 16.14
C SER A 257 1.55 -0.46 16.48
N ALA A 258 0.72 -0.03 15.51
CA ALA A 258 -0.30 0.97 15.73
C ALA A 258 -1.50 0.42 16.51
N ILE A 259 -1.91 -0.81 16.23
CA ILE A 259 -3.08 -1.47 16.82
C ILE A 259 -2.77 -1.98 18.22
N HIS A 260 -1.60 -2.59 18.42
CA HIS A 260 -1.17 -3.23 19.68
C HIS A 260 0.24 -2.77 20.06
N PRO A 261 0.45 -1.49 20.42
CA PRO A 261 1.77 -0.97 20.77
C PRO A 261 2.39 -1.62 22.01
N GLU A 262 1.57 -2.28 22.85
CA GLU A 262 2.03 -3.05 24.01
C GLU A 262 2.63 -4.42 23.65
N VAL A 263 2.33 -4.93 22.44
CA VAL A 263 2.79 -6.26 21.97
C VAL A 263 3.90 -6.10 20.92
N PHE A 264 3.80 -5.08 20.09
CA PHE A 264 4.71 -4.84 18.99
C PHE A 264 5.47 -3.52 19.20
N SER A 265 6.79 -3.59 19.09
CA SER A 265 7.63 -2.38 19.11
C SER A 265 7.34 -1.49 17.92
N TYR A 266 7.72 -0.21 18.04
CA TYR A 266 7.59 0.78 16.97
C TYR A 266 8.17 0.28 15.64
N SER A 267 7.46 0.53 14.55
CA SER A 267 7.85 0.15 13.19
C SER A 267 8.28 1.36 12.36
N LYS A 268 9.19 1.13 11.43
CA LYS A 268 9.59 2.11 10.42
C LYS A 268 8.36 2.58 9.62
N GLY A 269 8.32 3.87 9.26
CA GLY A 269 7.25 4.44 8.44
C GLY A 269 5.92 4.64 9.17
N LEU A 270 5.90 4.46 10.49
CA LEU A 270 4.78 4.76 11.36
C LEU A 270 5.02 6.08 12.09
N ARG A 271 4.11 7.04 11.99
CA ARG A 271 4.12 8.29 12.75
C ARG A 271 2.84 8.42 13.55
N ARG A 272 2.95 8.67 14.83
CA ARG A 272 1.84 8.92 15.74
C ARG A 272 1.52 10.41 15.78
N ILE A 273 0.26 10.77 16.00
CA ILE A 273 -0.16 12.14 16.27
C ILE A 273 0.59 12.68 17.49
N GLU A 274 1.03 13.94 17.41
CA GLU A 274 1.56 14.61 18.58
C GLU A 274 0.44 14.83 19.58
N ALA A 275 0.73 14.66 20.88
CA ALA A 275 -0.28 14.84 21.92
C ALA A 275 -0.84 16.27 21.81
N VAL A 276 -2.12 16.39 21.49
CA VAL A 276 -2.81 17.67 21.60
C VAL A 276 -2.73 18.07 23.08
N ALA A 277 -1.99 19.15 23.37
CA ALA A 277 -1.93 19.71 24.71
C ALA A 277 -3.37 19.92 25.19
N GLN A 278 -3.81 19.14 26.18
CA GLN A 278 -5.12 19.32 26.76
C GLN A 278 -5.20 20.75 27.25
N ALA A 279 -6.16 21.52 26.70
CA ALA A 279 -6.47 22.82 27.22
C ALA A 279 -6.73 22.64 28.75
N PRO A 280 -6.12 23.46 29.62
CA PRO A 280 -6.32 23.34 31.07
C PRO A 280 -7.82 23.37 31.33
N SER A 281 -8.32 22.35 32.04
CA SER A 281 -9.70 22.32 32.48
C SER A 281 -10.05 23.64 33.17
N PRO A 282 -11.17 24.29 32.89
CA PRO A 282 -11.55 25.52 33.59
C PRO A 282 -11.61 25.21 35.06
N VAL A 283 -10.74 25.87 35.83
CA VAL A 283 -10.76 25.85 37.30
C VAL A 283 -12.13 26.36 37.70
N ARG A 284 -12.97 25.48 38.26
CA ARG A 284 -14.19 25.91 38.93
C ARG A 284 -13.76 26.66 40.19
N ASN A 285 -13.80 27.96 40.11
CA ASN A 285 -13.76 28.80 41.31
C ASN A 285 -15.03 28.47 42.14
N TYR A 286 -14.86 27.69 43.18
CA TYR A 286 -15.82 27.69 44.27
C TYR A 286 -15.59 28.95 45.08
N ASP A 287 -16.39 29.96 44.83
CA ASP A 287 -16.47 31.12 45.77
C ASP A 287 -17.05 30.55 47.09
N LEU A 288 -16.20 30.67 48.10
CA LEU A 288 -16.60 30.50 49.52
C LEU A 288 -17.42 31.75 49.90
N ILE A 289 -18.69 31.52 50.24
CA ILE A 289 -19.46 32.39 51.14
C ILE A 289 -19.59 31.70 52.51
#